data_8f60fe0dc9f5ca6e7d2ab98dad626919
#
_entry.id   8f60fe0dc9f5ca6e7d2ab98dad626919
#
_cell.length_a   1.000
_cell.length_b   1.000
_cell.length_c   1.000
_cell.angle_alpha   90.00
_cell.angle_beta   90.00
_cell.angle_gamma   90.00
#
_symmetry.space_group_name_H-M   'P 1'
#
loop_
_entity.id
_entity.type
_entity.pdbx_description
1 polymer ?
#
loop_
_entity_poly.entity_id
_entity_poly.type
_entity_poly.pdbx_seq_one_letter_code
_entity_poly.pdbx_strand_id
1 'polypeptide(L)'
;MEQSTPSQSPPVSRRTVLKLGLVGLIGVAAGAGSTAVIAGLGRKARPKYRFFTDAEGALLIEICEQIIPHDDVPGATETGAIHYIDRQLCGVFARHQQTYRRGLESFRQTCLEIYKMPFEELSGSRKFEALRAIELGSAPKALWSNPPPQVFFNLVLAHTMQGFYGSPRHGGNRDYASYRMLGLDYPPVTGRNHRREA
;
A
#
# COMPACT_ATOMS: atom_id res chain seq x y z
N MET A 1 40.07 -61.42 -21.90
CA MET A 1 38.91 -61.31 -20.92
C MET A 1 38.84 -59.87 -20.52
N GLU A 2 37.99 -59.12 -21.25
CA GLU A 2 37.80 -57.68 -21.08
C GLU A 2 36.49 -57.50 -20.28
N GLN A 3 36.58 -57.00 -19.03
CA GLN A 3 35.44 -56.75 -18.15
C GLN A 3 34.88 -55.34 -18.44
N SER A 4 33.69 -55.29 -19.04
CA SER A 4 32.95 -54.08 -19.26
C SER A 4 32.35 -53.54 -17.96
N THR A 5 32.77 -52.33 -17.57
CA THR A 5 32.21 -51.59 -16.43
C THR A 5 30.83 -50.99 -16.84
N PRO A 6 29.79 -51.06 -15.99
CA PRO A 6 28.50 -50.42 -16.32
C PRO A 6 28.58 -48.90 -16.08
N SER A 7 28.18 -48.16 -17.12
CA SER A 7 27.99 -46.69 -17.10
C SER A 7 26.88 -46.31 -16.13
N GLN A 8 27.23 -45.60 -15.04
CA GLN A 8 26.25 -44.98 -14.15
C GLN A 8 25.77 -43.64 -14.74
N SER A 9 24.48 -43.55 -14.97
CA SER A 9 23.81 -42.32 -15.37
C SER A 9 23.82 -41.30 -14.23
N PRO A 10 24.00 -39.99 -14.49
CA PRO A 10 24.03 -38.98 -13.45
C PRO A 10 22.65 -38.77 -12.80
N PRO A 11 22.57 -38.41 -11.52
CA PRO A 11 21.30 -38.21 -10.81
C PRO A 11 20.53 -37.03 -11.38
N VAL A 12 19.25 -37.28 -11.69
CA VAL A 12 18.35 -36.24 -12.23
C VAL A 12 18.00 -35.24 -11.14
N SER A 13 18.32 -33.96 -11.36
CA SER A 13 18.02 -32.87 -10.44
C SER A 13 16.52 -32.67 -10.27
N ARG A 14 16.06 -32.38 -9.02
CA ARG A 14 14.65 -32.07 -8.69
C ARG A 14 14.07 -30.94 -9.57
N ARG A 15 14.90 -30.02 -10.06
CA ARG A 15 14.48 -28.95 -10.97
C ARG A 15 14.17 -29.47 -12.38
N THR A 16 14.79 -30.55 -12.82
CA THR A 16 14.56 -31.17 -14.13
C THR A 16 13.25 -31.94 -14.15
N VAL A 17 12.91 -32.62 -13.04
CA VAL A 17 11.64 -33.36 -12.90
C VAL A 17 10.43 -32.41 -12.95
N LEU A 18 10.53 -31.21 -12.34
CA LEU A 18 9.46 -30.20 -12.37
C LEU A 18 9.25 -29.59 -13.77
N LYS A 19 10.29 -29.53 -14.60
CA LYS A 19 10.18 -29.04 -15.99
C LYS A 19 9.60 -30.09 -16.94
N LEU A 20 9.87 -31.36 -16.72
CA LEU A 20 9.36 -32.47 -17.54
C LEU A 20 7.89 -32.78 -17.22
N GLY A 21 7.43 -32.57 -15.97
CA GLY A 21 6.02 -32.75 -15.60
C GLY A 21 5.05 -31.73 -16.26
N LEU A 22 5.57 -30.60 -16.76
CA LEU A 22 4.76 -29.57 -17.40
C LEU A 22 4.58 -29.76 -18.93
N VAL A 23 5.37 -30.61 -19.54
CA VAL A 23 5.35 -30.88 -21.02
C VAL A 23 4.56 -32.14 -21.36
N GLY A 24 4.25 -32.97 -20.38
CA GLY A 24 3.58 -34.28 -20.61
C GLY A 24 2.05 -34.21 -20.72
N LEU A 25 1.40 -33.06 -20.69
CA LEU A 25 -0.07 -32.88 -20.78
C LEU A 25 -0.55 -32.26 -22.11
N ILE A 26 0.30 -32.19 -23.11
CA ILE A 26 -0.08 -31.74 -24.45
C ILE A 26 0.19 -32.89 -25.45
N GLY A 27 -0.71 -33.83 -25.47
CA GLY A 27 -0.68 -34.86 -26.49
C GLY A 27 -1.77 -35.91 -26.28
N VAL A 28 -2.76 -35.82 -27.10
CA VAL A 28 -3.84 -36.74 -27.51
C VAL A 28 -5.24 -36.22 -27.20
N ALA A 29 -5.78 -35.45 -28.12
CA ALA A 29 -7.18 -35.55 -28.57
C ALA A 29 -7.32 -34.74 -29.88
N ALA A 30 -6.96 -35.35 -30.98
CA ALA A 30 -7.48 -34.95 -32.31
C ALA A 30 -8.85 -35.62 -32.46
N GLY A 31 -9.92 -34.84 -32.39
CA GLY A 31 -11.26 -35.32 -32.66
C GLY A 31 -12.32 -34.33 -32.21
N ALA A 32 -12.91 -33.61 -33.21
CA ALA A 32 -14.17 -32.85 -33.11
C ALA A 32 -14.30 -31.70 -32.12
N GLY A 33 -14.11 -30.50 -32.59
CA GLY A 33 -14.95 -29.33 -32.30
C GLY A 33 -15.16 -28.97 -30.86
N SER A 34 -14.09 -28.54 -30.14
CA SER A 34 -14.27 -27.67 -28.96
C SER A 34 -12.97 -26.91 -28.80
N THR A 35 -12.95 -25.66 -29.25
CA THR A 35 -11.96 -24.70 -28.81
C THR A 35 -12.14 -24.48 -27.29
N ALA A 36 -11.52 -25.32 -26.49
CA ALA A 36 -11.30 -25.02 -25.10
C ALA A 36 -10.41 -23.77 -25.06
N VAL A 37 -11.05 -22.61 -24.93
CA VAL A 37 -10.41 -21.41 -24.46
C VAL A 37 -9.84 -21.77 -23.10
N ILE A 38 -8.55 -22.08 -23.03
CA ILE A 38 -7.79 -22.02 -21.80
C ILE A 38 -7.77 -20.52 -21.47
N ALA A 39 -8.89 -20.06 -20.88
CA ALA A 39 -8.95 -18.77 -20.23
C ALA A 39 -7.78 -18.77 -19.26
N GLY A 40 -6.77 -17.97 -19.59
CA GLY A 40 -5.56 -17.85 -18.83
C GLY A 40 -5.94 -17.78 -17.34
N LEU A 41 -5.36 -18.66 -16.55
CA LEU A 41 -5.31 -18.49 -15.10
C LEU A 41 -4.61 -17.15 -14.89
N GLY A 42 -5.44 -16.09 -14.97
CA GLY A 42 -4.99 -14.72 -14.79
C GLY A 42 -4.29 -14.70 -13.44
N ARG A 43 -3.00 -14.48 -13.47
CA ARG A 43 -2.23 -14.14 -12.29
C ARG A 43 -3.00 -12.99 -11.65
N LYS A 44 -3.77 -13.27 -10.59
CA LYS A 44 -4.45 -12.22 -9.83
C LYS A 44 -3.39 -11.18 -9.53
N ALA A 45 -3.56 -9.97 -10.06
CA ALA A 45 -2.66 -8.87 -9.78
C ALA A 45 -2.49 -8.79 -8.26
N ARG A 46 -1.25 -8.66 -7.79
CA ARG A 46 -1.02 -8.52 -6.35
C ARG A 46 -1.77 -7.28 -5.90
N PRO A 47 -2.53 -7.36 -4.79
CA PRO A 47 -3.26 -6.22 -4.28
C PRO A 47 -2.27 -5.07 -4.04
N LYS A 48 -2.68 -3.85 -4.39
CA LYS A 48 -1.87 -2.63 -4.23
C LYS A 48 -1.57 -2.37 -2.74
N TYR A 49 -2.51 -2.70 -1.89
CA TYR A 49 -2.44 -2.54 -0.44
C TYR A 49 -2.60 -3.89 0.27
N ARG A 50 -2.15 -3.95 1.53
CA ARG A 50 -2.28 -5.13 2.39
C ARG A 50 -3.58 -5.13 3.17
N PHE A 51 -3.98 -3.94 3.65
CA PHE A 51 -5.16 -3.71 4.47
C PHE A 51 -6.27 -3.00 3.69
N PHE A 52 -5.97 -1.88 3.00
CA PHE A 52 -6.97 -1.10 2.30
C PHE A 52 -7.46 -1.80 1.02
N THR A 53 -8.72 -1.56 0.67
CA THR A 53 -9.20 -1.75 -0.70
C THR A 53 -8.61 -0.65 -1.61
N ASP A 54 -8.67 -0.84 -2.92
CA ASP A 54 -8.17 0.17 -3.86
C ASP A 54 -8.92 1.50 -3.72
N ALA A 55 -10.25 1.46 -3.47
CA ALA A 55 -11.05 2.66 -3.25
C ALA A 55 -10.70 3.40 -1.95
N GLU A 56 -10.52 2.67 -0.84
CA GLU A 56 -10.09 3.27 0.43
C GLU A 56 -8.68 3.86 0.31
N GLY A 57 -7.80 3.16 -0.41
CA GLY A 57 -6.46 3.64 -0.68
C GLY A 57 -6.44 4.91 -1.54
N ALA A 58 -7.29 5.00 -2.57
CA ALA A 58 -7.41 6.19 -3.40
C ALA A 58 -7.87 7.41 -2.56
N LEU A 59 -8.92 7.23 -1.77
CA LEU A 59 -9.41 8.28 -0.88
C LEU A 59 -8.33 8.71 0.14
N LEU A 60 -7.64 7.76 0.76
CA LEU A 60 -6.63 8.06 1.77
C LEU A 60 -5.40 8.76 1.17
N ILE A 61 -5.00 8.44 -0.06
CA ILE A 61 -3.93 9.15 -0.77
C ILE A 61 -4.29 10.64 -0.89
N GLU A 62 -5.50 10.95 -1.35
CA GLU A 62 -5.95 12.32 -1.51
C GLU A 62 -6.03 13.09 -0.17
N ILE A 63 -6.43 12.39 0.91
CA ILE A 63 -6.40 12.96 2.26
C ILE A 63 -4.96 13.25 2.70
N CYS A 64 -4.05 12.29 2.55
CA CYS A 64 -2.65 12.47 2.91
C CYS A 64 -1.99 13.60 2.12
N GLU A 65 -2.29 13.70 0.82
CA GLU A 65 -1.78 14.76 -0.06
C GLU A 65 -2.30 16.14 0.34
N GLN A 66 -3.54 16.22 0.83
CA GLN A 66 -4.08 17.48 1.35
C GLN A 66 -3.45 17.89 2.69
N ILE A 67 -2.95 16.92 3.48
CA ILE A 67 -2.26 17.16 4.76
C ILE A 67 -0.81 17.61 4.52
N ILE A 68 -0.10 16.96 3.60
CA ILE A 68 1.27 17.30 3.20
C ILE A 68 1.29 17.36 1.67
N PRO A 69 0.94 18.51 1.09
CA PRO A 69 0.85 18.65 -0.34
C PRO A 69 2.23 18.65 -1.01
N HIS A 70 2.26 18.27 -2.27
CA HIS A 70 3.40 18.50 -3.13
C HIS A 70 3.49 20.01 -3.47
N ASP A 71 4.66 20.57 -3.28
CA ASP A 71 5.03 21.91 -3.70
C ASP A 71 6.47 21.91 -4.25
N ASP A 72 7.36 22.76 -3.76
CA ASP A 72 8.79 22.72 -4.11
C ASP A 72 9.51 21.49 -3.56
N VAL A 73 8.85 20.75 -2.67
CA VAL A 73 9.32 19.51 -2.06
C VAL A 73 8.29 18.39 -2.22
N PRO A 74 8.72 17.11 -2.18
CA PRO A 74 7.80 15.99 -2.33
C PRO A 74 6.69 15.96 -1.30
N GLY A 75 5.44 15.70 -1.74
CA GLY A 75 4.27 15.52 -0.89
C GLY A 75 4.13 14.11 -0.28
N ALA A 76 3.00 13.90 0.42
CA ALA A 76 2.71 12.63 1.07
C ALA A 76 2.57 11.46 0.08
N THR A 77 2.06 11.73 -1.12
CA THR A 77 1.90 10.72 -2.18
C THR A 77 3.24 10.22 -2.67
N GLU A 78 4.15 11.12 -2.99
CA GLU A 78 5.48 10.78 -3.54
C GLU A 78 6.34 10.07 -2.50
N THR A 79 6.29 10.52 -1.26
CA THR A 79 6.99 9.87 -0.15
C THR A 79 6.40 8.52 0.25
N GLY A 80 5.20 8.22 -0.24
CA GLY A 80 4.53 6.95 0.01
C GLY A 80 3.98 6.81 1.44
N ALA A 81 3.54 7.90 2.06
CA ALA A 81 2.98 7.89 3.41
C ALA A 81 1.86 6.86 3.59
N ILE A 82 1.01 6.65 2.56
CA ILE A 82 -0.03 5.62 2.58
C ILE A 82 0.53 4.20 2.76
N HIS A 83 1.67 3.89 2.17
CA HIS A 83 2.26 2.55 2.29
C HIS A 83 2.79 2.29 3.71
N TYR A 84 3.23 3.34 4.39
CA TYR A 84 3.50 3.28 5.82
C TYR A 84 2.22 2.92 6.59
N ILE A 85 1.15 3.69 6.41
CA ILE A 85 -0.13 3.49 7.12
C ILE A 85 -0.67 2.07 6.86
N ASP A 86 -0.75 1.66 5.61
CA ASP A 86 -1.22 0.33 5.18
C ASP A 86 -0.43 -0.80 5.86
N ARG A 87 0.89 -0.67 5.86
CA ARG A 87 1.78 -1.66 6.47
C ARG A 87 1.64 -1.71 7.99
N GLN A 88 1.55 -0.54 8.65
CA GLN A 88 1.44 -0.49 10.10
C GLN A 88 0.08 -0.98 10.60
N LEU A 89 -0.99 -0.80 9.83
CA LEU A 89 -2.31 -1.35 10.14
C LEU A 89 -2.35 -2.88 10.08
N CYS A 90 -1.45 -3.52 9.33
CA CYS A 90 -1.26 -4.98 9.38
C CYS A 90 -0.35 -5.43 10.54
N GLY A 91 0.12 -4.52 11.38
CA GLY A 91 1.06 -4.78 12.47
C GLY A 91 0.70 -4.01 13.74
N VAL A 92 1.60 -3.11 14.15
CA VAL A 92 1.51 -2.40 15.44
C VAL A 92 0.28 -1.52 15.60
N PHE A 93 -0.35 -1.10 14.50
CA PHE A 93 -1.56 -0.29 14.49
C PHE A 93 -2.84 -1.09 14.21
N ALA A 94 -2.81 -2.42 14.31
CA ALA A 94 -3.98 -3.27 14.02
C ALA A 94 -5.23 -2.85 14.82
N ARG A 95 -5.05 -2.31 16.05
CA ARG A 95 -6.15 -1.76 16.87
C ARG A 95 -6.92 -0.61 16.21
N HIS A 96 -6.32 0.09 15.22
CA HIS A 96 -6.93 1.21 14.51
C HIS A 96 -7.63 0.82 13.21
N GLN A 97 -7.61 -0.45 12.82
CA GLN A 97 -8.24 -0.91 11.57
C GLN A 97 -9.70 -0.50 11.47
N GLN A 98 -10.49 -0.72 12.52
CA GLN A 98 -11.91 -0.33 12.53
C GLN A 98 -12.12 1.17 12.44
N THR A 99 -11.27 1.95 13.11
CA THR A 99 -11.31 3.43 13.04
C THR A 99 -11.08 3.90 11.61
N TYR A 100 -10.11 3.32 10.89
CA TYR A 100 -9.89 3.63 9.48
C TYR A 100 -11.07 3.24 8.59
N ARG A 101 -11.57 1.99 8.69
CA ARG A 101 -12.70 1.53 7.87
C ARG A 101 -13.91 2.43 8.02
N ARG A 102 -14.33 2.66 9.25
CA ARG A 102 -15.52 3.48 9.55
C ARG A 102 -15.29 4.95 9.25
N GLY A 103 -14.11 5.49 9.59
CA GLY A 103 -13.77 6.88 9.34
C GLY A 103 -13.72 7.23 7.86
N LEU A 104 -13.09 6.39 7.03
CA LEU A 104 -13.07 6.57 5.56
C LEU A 104 -14.47 6.51 4.98
N GLU A 105 -15.31 5.56 5.42
CA GLU A 105 -16.70 5.47 4.96
C GLU A 105 -17.52 6.69 5.39
N SER A 106 -17.42 7.10 6.66
CA SER A 106 -18.11 8.31 7.15
C SER A 106 -17.64 9.57 6.41
N PHE A 107 -16.36 9.68 6.12
CA PHE A 107 -15.83 10.81 5.36
C PHE A 107 -16.31 10.83 3.91
N ARG A 108 -16.32 9.67 3.26
CA ARG A 108 -16.87 9.52 1.91
C ARG A 108 -18.34 9.92 1.85
N GLN A 109 -19.16 9.45 2.80
CA GLN A 109 -20.56 9.81 2.90
C GLN A 109 -20.75 11.31 3.17
N THR A 110 -19.90 11.89 4.01
CA THR A 110 -19.92 13.35 4.29
C THR A 110 -19.70 14.16 3.02
N CYS A 111 -18.73 13.79 2.19
CA CYS A 111 -18.47 14.47 0.93
C CYS A 111 -19.65 14.33 -0.05
N LEU A 112 -20.22 13.13 -0.18
CA LEU A 112 -21.39 12.90 -1.03
C LEU A 112 -22.62 13.66 -0.55
N GLU A 113 -22.84 13.76 0.76
CA GLU A 113 -23.97 14.49 1.32
C GLU A 113 -23.85 16.01 1.12
N ILE A 114 -22.68 16.57 1.39
CA ILE A 114 -22.44 18.02 1.36
C ILE A 114 -22.18 18.52 -0.06
N TYR A 115 -21.28 17.85 -0.81
CA TYR A 115 -20.78 18.34 -2.09
C TYR A 115 -21.40 17.61 -3.29
N LYS A 116 -22.17 16.53 -3.08
CA LYS A 116 -22.79 15.68 -4.11
C LYS A 116 -21.77 15.05 -5.07
N MET A 117 -20.50 14.93 -4.63
CA MET A 117 -19.43 14.29 -5.38
C MET A 117 -18.37 13.69 -4.43
N PRO A 118 -17.59 12.70 -4.89
CA PRO A 118 -16.53 12.10 -4.08
C PRO A 118 -15.41 13.12 -3.78
N PHE A 119 -14.70 12.89 -2.68
CA PHE A 119 -13.62 13.78 -2.23
C PHE A 119 -12.53 13.94 -3.29
N GLU A 120 -12.19 12.87 -3.99
CA GLU A 120 -11.16 12.81 -5.03
C GLU A 120 -11.42 13.79 -6.18
N GLU A 121 -12.70 14.08 -6.45
CA GLU A 121 -13.15 14.98 -7.52
C GLU A 121 -13.34 16.43 -7.05
N LEU A 122 -13.23 16.71 -5.75
CA LEU A 122 -13.37 18.05 -5.22
C LEU A 122 -12.19 18.96 -5.64
N SER A 123 -12.46 20.25 -5.80
CA SER A 123 -11.39 21.26 -5.94
C SER A 123 -10.55 21.33 -4.65
N GLY A 124 -9.31 21.83 -4.76
CA GLY A 124 -8.42 21.94 -3.59
C GLY A 124 -9.02 22.72 -2.42
N SER A 125 -9.75 23.82 -2.69
CA SER A 125 -10.45 24.58 -1.64
C SER A 125 -11.54 23.77 -0.95
N ARG A 126 -12.34 23.00 -1.69
CA ARG A 126 -13.37 22.14 -1.13
C ARG A 126 -12.78 20.94 -0.39
N LYS A 127 -11.66 20.38 -0.86
CA LYS A 127 -10.91 19.34 -0.12
C LYS A 127 -10.45 19.89 1.23
N PHE A 128 -9.90 21.08 1.27
CA PHE A 128 -9.51 21.74 2.51
C PHE A 128 -10.70 21.95 3.46
N GLU A 129 -11.82 22.48 2.95
CA GLU A 129 -13.04 22.68 3.74
C GLU A 129 -13.57 21.36 4.32
N ALA A 130 -13.60 20.29 3.54
CA ALA A 130 -14.06 18.99 3.96
C ALA A 130 -13.19 18.41 5.10
N LEU A 131 -11.86 18.52 4.98
CA LEU A 131 -10.95 18.07 6.04
C LEU A 131 -11.07 18.96 7.29
N ARG A 132 -11.20 20.27 7.11
CA ARG A 132 -11.39 21.19 8.23
C ARG A 132 -12.70 20.93 8.96
N ALA A 133 -13.77 20.51 8.27
CA ALA A 133 -15.04 20.15 8.91
C ALA A 133 -14.90 18.95 9.85
N ILE A 134 -14.13 17.92 9.47
CA ILE A 134 -13.89 16.78 10.37
C ILE A 134 -12.88 17.11 11.48
N GLU A 135 -11.89 17.97 11.20
CA GLU A 135 -10.96 18.48 12.20
C GLU A 135 -11.69 19.22 13.32
N LEU A 136 -12.60 20.13 12.95
CA LEU A 136 -13.37 20.94 13.91
C LEU A 136 -14.58 20.20 14.50
N GLY A 137 -14.90 18.98 14.01
CA GLY A 137 -16.07 18.23 14.45
C GLY A 137 -17.39 18.81 13.99
N SER A 138 -17.40 19.63 12.94
CA SER A 138 -18.59 20.25 12.36
C SER A 138 -19.26 19.39 11.27
N ALA A 139 -18.69 18.22 10.96
CA ALA A 139 -19.30 17.26 10.04
C ALA A 139 -20.67 16.75 10.55
N PRO A 140 -21.58 16.32 9.65
CA PRO A 140 -22.91 15.84 10.03
C PRO A 140 -22.86 14.72 11.05
N LYS A 141 -23.36 14.96 12.27
CA LYS A 141 -23.30 14.01 13.40
C LYS A 141 -23.90 12.64 13.09
N ALA A 142 -24.91 12.60 12.24
CA ALA A 142 -25.58 11.35 11.85
C ALA A 142 -24.62 10.36 11.14
N LEU A 143 -23.59 10.87 10.46
CA LEU A 143 -22.60 10.06 9.74
C LEU A 143 -21.38 9.66 10.60
N TRP A 144 -21.23 10.26 11.80
CA TRP A 144 -20.01 10.16 12.63
C TRP A 144 -20.31 9.70 14.05
N SER A 145 -20.92 8.53 14.21
CA SER A 145 -21.20 7.99 15.54
C SER A 145 -19.96 7.38 16.21
N ASN A 146 -19.16 6.62 15.45
CA ASN A 146 -17.95 5.98 15.93
C ASN A 146 -17.06 5.57 14.73
N PRO A 147 -15.90 6.21 14.53
CA PRO A 147 -15.27 7.19 15.44
C PRO A 147 -15.90 8.59 15.33
N PRO A 148 -15.70 9.47 16.32
CA PRO A 148 -15.90 10.90 16.14
C PRO A 148 -15.00 11.45 15.03
N PRO A 149 -15.43 12.49 14.28
CA PRO A 149 -14.67 12.98 13.13
C PRO A 149 -13.26 13.45 13.50
N GLN A 150 -13.09 14.15 14.63
CA GLN A 150 -11.79 14.60 15.11
C GLN A 150 -10.85 13.44 15.45
N VAL A 151 -11.37 12.35 16.01
CA VAL A 151 -10.56 11.15 16.32
C VAL A 151 -10.02 10.54 15.04
N PHE A 152 -10.84 10.45 14.00
CA PHE A 152 -10.38 9.96 12.69
C PHE A 152 -9.35 10.92 12.08
N PHE A 153 -9.64 12.23 12.03
CA PHE A 153 -8.73 13.22 11.47
C PHE A 153 -7.35 13.19 12.16
N ASN A 154 -7.34 13.27 13.49
CA ASN A 154 -6.09 13.27 14.26
C ASN A 154 -5.28 11.97 14.05
N LEU A 155 -5.96 10.83 13.90
CA LEU A 155 -5.30 9.56 13.62
C LEU A 155 -4.65 9.57 12.24
N VAL A 156 -5.37 10.03 11.21
CA VAL A 156 -4.83 10.12 9.84
C VAL A 156 -3.69 11.12 9.78
N LEU A 157 -3.84 12.31 10.39
CA LEU A 157 -2.80 13.32 10.49
C LEU A 157 -1.52 12.75 11.11
N ALA A 158 -1.63 12.14 12.31
CA ALA A 158 -0.48 11.58 13.01
C ALA A 158 0.23 10.51 12.19
N HIS A 159 -0.54 9.61 11.56
CA HIS A 159 0.05 8.53 10.78
C HIS A 159 0.62 9.01 9.42
N THR A 160 0.05 10.05 8.82
CA THR A 160 0.62 10.70 7.63
C THR A 160 1.96 11.33 7.95
N MET A 161 2.05 12.09 9.05
CA MET A 161 3.31 12.69 9.53
C MET A 161 4.36 11.61 9.84
N GLN A 162 3.98 10.52 10.50
CA GLN A 162 4.89 9.40 10.78
C GLN A 162 5.37 8.71 9.49
N GLY A 163 4.48 8.53 8.51
CA GLY A 163 4.83 7.96 7.21
C GLY A 163 5.76 8.85 6.40
N PHE A 164 5.55 10.17 6.49
CA PHE A 164 6.34 11.17 5.78
C PHE A 164 7.73 11.36 6.39
N TYR A 165 7.82 11.55 7.71
CA TYR A 165 9.08 11.85 8.41
C TYR A 165 9.80 10.62 8.97
N GLY A 166 9.13 9.46 9.00
CA GLY A 166 9.68 8.24 9.58
C GLY A 166 10.78 7.60 8.75
N SER A 167 11.37 6.53 9.30
CA SER A 167 12.39 5.76 8.58
C SER A 167 11.76 5.01 7.37
N PRO A 168 12.39 5.05 6.19
CA PRO A 168 11.92 4.35 4.97
C PRO A 168 11.70 2.85 5.15
N ARG A 169 12.38 2.22 6.10
CA ARG A 169 12.22 0.79 6.42
C ARG A 169 10.78 0.42 6.77
N HIS A 170 9.97 1.39 7.19
CA HIS A 170 8.58 1.19 7.59
C HIS A 170 7.57 1.39 6.45
N GLY A 171 8.04 1.76 5.25
CA GLY A 171 7.24 1.82 4.03
C GLY A 171 6.88 3.21 3.53
N GLY A 172 7.09 4.26 4.32
CA GLY A 172 6.98 5.66 3.93
C GLY A 172 8.34 6.29 3.64
N ASN A 173 8.40 7.61 3.58
CA ASN A 173 9.61 8.42 3.38
C ASN A 173 10.52 7.85 2.28
N ARG A 174 9.92 7.54 1.13
CA ARG A 174 10.61 6.90 0.00
C ARG A 174 11.85 7.71 -0.38
N ASP A 175 12.95 6.99 -0.61
CA ASP A 175 14.24 7.58 -0.99
C ASP A 175 14.75 8.66 -0.02
N TYR A 176 14.33 8.58 1.26
CA TYR A 176 14.70 9.56 2.29
C TYR A 176 14.28 11.00 1.93
N ALA A 177 13.18 11.17 1.22
CA ALA A 177 12.75 12.47 0.67
C ALA A 177 12.61 13.54 1.76
N SER A 178 11.95 13.23 2.89
CA SER A 178 11.82 14.17 4.00
C SER A 178 13.16 14.48 4.69
N TYR A 179 14.08 13.51 4.75
CA TYR A 179 15.39 13.74 5.35
C TYR A 179 16.25 14.65 4.46
N ARG A 180 16.18 14.47 3.13
CA ARG A 180 16.83 15.41 2.19
C ARG A 180 16.27 16.83 2.32
N MET A 181 14.95 16.94 2.37
CA MET A 181 14.25 18.21 2.56
C MET A 181 14.72 18.94 3.84
N LEU A 182 14.93 18.20 4.93
CA LEU A 182 15.38 18.73 6.20
C LEU A 182 16.90 18.88 6.33
N GLY A 183 17.67 18.52 5.29
CA GLY A 183 19.15 18.53 5.36
C GLY A 183 19.73 17.53 6.35
N LEU A 184 19.01 16.44 6.66
CA LEU A 184 19.46 15.40 7.57
C LEU A 184 20.35 14.39 6.85
N ASP A 185 21.30 13.79 7.60
CA ASP A 185 22.08 12.66 7.09
C ASP A 185 21.21 11.45 6.80
N TYR A 186 21.44 10.80 5.67
CA TYR A 186 20.76 9.56 5.29
C TYR A 186 21.72 8.61 4.53
N PRO A 187 21.58 7.30 4.73
CA PRO A 187 20.75 6.66 5.77
C PRO A 187 21.14 7.17 7.16
N PRO A 188 20.14 7.31 8.07
CA PRO A 188 20.45 7.82 9.40
C PRO A 188 21.45 6.88 10.08
N VAL A 189 22.50 7.46 10.61
CA VAL A 189 23.48 6.73 11.40
C VAL A 189 22.85 6.39 12.74
N THR A 190 22.69 5.11 13.05
CA THR A 190 22.10 4.63 14.31
C THR A 190 23.08 3.75 15.06
N GLY A 191 23.08 3.86 16.39
CA GLY A 191 23.91 3.02 17.26
C GLY A 191 25.40 3.34 17.20
N ARG A 192 26.24 2.33 17.07
CA ARG A 192 27.73 2.45 17.16
C ARG A 192 28.37 3.34 16.10
N ASN A 193 27.64 3.70 15.05
CA ASN A 193 28.17 4.51 13.97
C ASN A 193 28.16 6.02 14.26
N HIS A 194 27.74 6.44 15.47
CA HIS A 194 27.84 7.83 15.90
C HIS A 194 29.27 8.31 16.20
N ARG A 195 30.26 7.43 16.19
CA ARG A 195 31.66 7.84 16.25
C ARG A 195 32.19 8.01 14.83
N ARG A 196 31.94 9.16 14.22
CA ARG A 196 32.88 9.69 13.24
C ARG A 196 34.04 10.24 14.07
N GLU A 197 35.17 9.63 13.92
CA GLU A 197 36.46 10.20 14.39
C GLU A 197 36.62 11.56 13.73
N ALA A 198 36.83 12.60 14.56
CA ALA A 198 37.13 13.95 14.13
C ALA A 198 38.54 14.00 13.51
#